data_db1acae1bc2aa50156897a47ff17eed6
#
_entry.id   db1acae1bc2aa50156897a47ff17eed6
#
_cell.length_a   1.000
_cell.length_b   1.000
_cell.length_c   1.000
_cell.angle_alpha   90.00
_cell.angle_beta   90.00
_cell.angle_gamma   90.00
#
_symmetry.space_group_name_H-M   'P 1'
#
loop_
_entity.id
_entity.type
_entity.pdbx_description
1 polymer ?
#
loop_
_entity_poly.entity_id
_entity_poly.type
_entity_poly.pdbx_seq_one_letter_code
_entity_poly.pdbx_strand_id
1 'polypeptide(L)'
;MYNFDVFKAIRLASFQVGSIITTTGYSSCDYSVWRQLSKMILFLLTVCGASAGSTGGGFKVSRLLIIVKKIKLDIQKLLHPKKVEAITIDGKVVDTEVIHQIMAYFCSFINIVGVLLFLVSFNTFDFETTVTSVTTCIGNVGPGYGLCSPTGNFSMFLYFSKSVLSFAMWIGRLEIYPIIIFLAPILNIRSVSKNINSRKKCRSN
;
A
#
# COMPACT_ATOMS: atom_id res chain seq x y z
N MET A 1 12.20 22.74 -19.53
CA MET A 1 12.33 23.92 -18.64
C MET A 1 10.98 24.61 -18.61
N TYR A 2 10.21 24.49 -17.56
CA TYR A 2 9.00 25.28 -17.40
C TYR A 2 9.45 26.71 -17.14
N ASN A 3 9.13 27.64 -18.03
CA ASN A 3 9.22 29.07 -17.70
C ASN A 3 8.53 29.28 -16.36
N PHE A 4 9.14 30.08 -15.48
CA PHE A 4 8.81 30.33 -14.08
C PHE A 4 7.37 30.85 -13.84
N ASP A 5 6.36 30.11 -14.28
CA ASP A 5 4.96 30.38 -13.99
C ASP A 5 4.57 29.59 -12.73
N VAL A 6 4.77 30.22 -11.58
CA VAL A 6 4.51 29.64 -10.25
C VAL A 6 3.08 29.11 -10.16
N PHE A 7 2.10 29.82 -10.70
CA PHE A 7 0.70 29.41 -10.73
C PHE A 7 0.48 28.12 -11.54
N LYS A 8 1.14 28.00 -12.69
CA LYS A 8 1.10 26.78 -13.50
C LYS A 8 1.75 25.60 -12.80
N ALA A 9 2.89 25.83 -12.15
CA ALA A 9 3.58 24.80 -11.37
C ALA A 9 2.72 24.32 -10.18
N ILE A 10 2.11 25.21 -9.42
CA ILE A 10 1.20 24.87 -8.32
C ILE A 10 0.00 24.07 -8.83
N ARG A 11 -0.63 24.51 -9.94
CA ARG A 11 -1.78 23.80 -10.52
C ARG A 11 -1.42 22.38 -10.94
N LEU A 12 -0.29 22.19 -11.63
CA LEU A 12 0.14 20.87 -12.08
C LEU A 12 0.52 19.97 -10.90
N ALA A 13 1.24 20.51 -9.92
CA ALA A 13 1.62 19.74 -8.72
C ALA A 13 0.41 19.33 -7.88
N SER A 14 -0.53 20.23 -7.61
CA SER A 14 -1.73 19.94 -6.84
C SER A 14 -2.63 18.90 -7.52
N PHE A 15 -2.76 18.98 -8.85
CA PHE A 15 -3.50 17.98 -9.62
C PHE A 15 -2.86 16.60 -9.51
N GLN A 16 -1.54 16.48 -9.66
CA GLN A 16 -0.84 15.20 -9.57
C GLN A 16 -0.91 14.61 -8.16
N VAL A 17 -0.70 15.42 -7.14
CA VAL A 17 -0.83 15.00 -5.75
C VAL A 17 -2.25 14.50 -5.46
N GLY A 18 -3.27 15.26 -5.87
CA GLY A 18 -4.68 14.87 -5.70
C GLY A 18 -5.01 13.56 -6.41
N SER A 19 -4.57 13.41 -7.68
CA SER A 19 -4.79 12.20 -8.49
C SER A 19 -4.15 10.95 -7.88
N ILE A 20 -2.94 11.07 -7.33
CA ILE A 20 -2.22 9.95 -6.73
C ILE A 20 -2.82 9.58 -5.37
N ILE A 21 -3.10 10.54 -4.49
CA ILE A 21 -3.68 10.26 -3.16
C ILE A 21 -5.07 9.62 -3.28
N THR A 22 -5.88 10.08 -4.22
CA THR A 22 -7.22 9.53 -4.45
C THR A 22 -7.21 8.23 -5.26
N THR A 23 -6.02 7.75 -5.66
CA THR A 23 -5.85 6.57 -6.53
C THR A 23 -6.62 6.67 -7.85
N THR A 24 -6.80 7.88 -8.38
CA THR A 24 -7.51 8.14 -9.64
C THR A 24 -6.65 7.84 -10.86
N GLY A 25 -5.34 8.17 -10.79
CA GLY A 25 -4.35 7.84 -11.82
C GLY A 25 -4.37 8.72 -13.07
N TYR A 26 -5.18 9.76 -13.14
CA TYR A 26 -5.10 10.73 -14.23
C TYR A 26 -3.87 11.62 -14.09
N SER A 27 -3.22 11.92 -15.19
CA SER A 27 -2.08 12.84 -15.23
C SER A 27 -2.31 13.96 -16.23
N SER A 28 -2.00 15.19 -15.82
CA SER A 28 -2.07 16.39 -16.64
C SER A 28 -0.73 16.75 -17.28
N CYS A 29 0.34 16.13 -16.85
CA CYS A 29 1.70 16.31 -17.36
C CYS A 29 2.54 15.07 -17.08
N ASP A 30 3.65 14.93 -17.80
CA ASP A 30 4.63 13.90 -17.50
C ASP A 30 5.50 14.33 -16.34
N TYR A 31 5.28 13.70 -15.18
CA TYR A 31 6.06 13.93 -13.97
C TYR A 31 7.36 13.09 -13.92
N SER A 32 7.60 12.25 -14.93
CA SER A 32 8.85 11.47 -15.01
C SER A 32 10.07 12.38 -15.25
N VAL A 33 9.85 13.56 -15.83
CA VAL A 33 10.89 14.58 -16.04
C VAL A 33 11.10 15.52 -14.84
N TRP A 34 10.32 15.36 -13.76
CA TRP A 34 10.46 16.20 -12.57
C TRP A 34 11.74 15.87 -11.79
N ARG A 35 12.12 16.79 -10.89
CA ARG A 35 13.28 16.57 -10.00
C ARG A 35 13.08 15.33 -9.15
N GLN A 36 14.18 14.62 -8.86
CA GLN A 36 14.17 13.36 -8.09
C GLN A 36 13.41 13.48 -6.76
N LEU A 37 13.55 14.58 -6.03
CA LEU A 37 12.81 14.81 -4.78
C LEU A 37 11.29 14.77 -5.00
N SER A 38 10.79 15.43 -6.04
CA SER A 38 9.36 15.46 -6.35
C SER A 38 8.84 14.07 -6.74
N LYS A 39 9.62 13.32 -7.51
CA LYS A 39 9.31 11.92 -7.83
C LYS A 39 9.21 11.07 -6.58
N MET A 40 10.17 11.22 -5.64
CA MET A 40 10.18 10.45 -4.40
C MET A 40 8.97 10.77 -3.52
N ILE A 41 8.55 12.04 -3.43
CA ILE A 41 7.33 12.43 -2.72
C ILE A 41 6.10 11.77 -3.33
N LEU A 42 5.93 11.84 -4.66
CA LEU A 42 4.81 11.21 -5.36
C LEU A 42 4.81 9.67 -5.18
N PHE A 43 6.00 9.04 -5.22
CA PHE A 43 6.16 7.62 -4.95
C PHE A 43 5.71 7.23 -3.53
N LEU A 44 6.12 7.99 -2.52
CA LEU A 44 5.68 7.78 -1.14
C LEU A 44 4.17 7.95 -1.00
N LEU A 45 3.57 8.91 -1.68
CA LEU A 45 2.12 9.10 -1.70
C LEU A 45 1.40 7.91 -2.36
N THR A 46 1.98 7.31 -3.41
CA THR A 46 1.45 6.10 -4.05
C THR A 46 1.41 4.93 -3.06
N VAL A 47 2.46 4.75 -2.24
CA VAL A 47 2.53 3.70 -1.21
C VAL A 47 1.56 3.96 -0.06
N CYS A 48 1.46 5.22 0.40
CA CYS A 48 0.62 5.58 1.54
C CYS A 48 -0.89 5.41 1.29
N GLY A 49 -1.31 5.41 0.03
CA GLY A 49 -2.70 5.19 -0.34
C GLY A 49 -3.69 6.23 0.23
N ALA A 50 -4.96 5.91 0.17
CA ALA A 50 -6.06 6.78 0.56
C ALA A 50 -6.41 6.71 2.06
N SER A 51 -7.34 7.57 2.51
CA SER A 51 -7.83 7.62 3.90
C SER A 51 -8.63 6.37 4.30
N ALA A 52 -8.87 6.20 5.60
CA ALA A 52 -9.47 5.00 6.20
C ALA A 52 -10.87 4.63 5.68
N GLY A 53 -11.67 5.58 5.22
CA GLY A 53 -13.02 5.34 4.67
C GLY A 53 -13.06 5.26 3.14
N SER A 54 -11.91 5.41 2.47
CA SER A 54 -11.85 5.42 1.02
C SER A 54 -11.83 4.01 0.44
N THR A 55 -12.41 3.89 -0.76
CA THR A 55 -12.32 2.69 -1.60
C THR A 55 -11.00 2.57 -2.34
N GLY A 56 -10.04 3.50 -2.14
CA GLY A 56 -8.70 3.48 -2.75
C GLY A 56 -7.88 2.26 -2.33
N GLY A 57 -6.99 1.83 -3.21
CA GLY A 57 -6.04 0.76 -2.93
C GLY A 57 -4.87 1.22 -2.05
N GLY A 58 -3.88 0.33 -1.86
CA GLY A 58 -2.66 0.62 -1.12
C GLY A 58 -2.79 0.54 0.39
N PHE A 59 -1.74 1.04 1.08
CA PHE A 59 -1.66 1.00 2.53
C PHE A 59 -2.33 2.22 3.15
N LYS A 60 -3.48 2.04 3.82
CA LYS A 60 -4.29 3.16 4.33
C LYS A 60 -3.53 4.01 5.35
N VAL A 61 -3.64 5.34 5.23
CA VAL A 61 -2.96 6.32 6.10
C VAL A 61 -3.26 6.09 7.59
N SER A 62 -4.48 5.67 7.96
CA SER A 62 -4.82 5.37 9.36
C SER A 62 -4.00 4.23 9.95
N ARG A 63 -3.73 3.18 9.17
CA ARG A 63 -2.87 2.06 9.61
C ARG A 63 -1.44 2.52 9.79
N LEU A 64 -0.93 3.37 8.86
CA LEU A 64 0.41 3.95 8.97
C LEU A 64 0.56 4.80 10.24
N LEU A 65 -0.43 5.62 10.57
CA LEU A 65 -0.45 6.42 11.80
C LEU A 65 -0.37 5.54 13.06
N ILE A 66 -1.10 4.42 13.09
CA ILE A 66 -1.07 3.48 14.23
C ILE A 66 0.32 2.87 14.36
N ILE A 67 0.94 2.46 13.25
CA ILE A 67 2.29 1.88 13.24
C ILE A 67 3.31 2.88 13.77
N VAL A 68 3.29 4.13 13.29
CA VAL A 68 4.22 5.17 13.75
C VAL A 68 4.04 5.45 15.25
N LYS A 69 2.79 5.55 15.74
CA LYS A 69 2.50 5.72 17.16
C LYS A 69 2.97 4.51 17.98
N LYS A 70 2.79 3.29 17.45
CA LYS A 70 3.24 2.05 18.10
C LYS A 70 4.76 2.02 18.23
N ILE A 71 5.49 2.33 17.15
CA ILE A 71 6.95 2.40 17.16
C ILE A 71 7.43 3.42 18.20
N LYS A 72 6.84 4.62 18.21
CA LYS A 72 7.17 5.66 19.21
C LYS A 72 6.94 5.17 20.64
N LEU A 73 5.84 4.49 20.88
CA LEU A 73 5.51 3.95 22.20
C LEU A 73 6.47 2.83 22.61
N ASP A 74 6.87 1.97 21.68
CA ASP A 74 7.82 0.89 21.95
C ASP A 74 9.23 1.47 22.27
N ILE A 75 9.66 2.51 21.57
CA ILE A 75 10.90 3.23 21.90
C ILE A 75 10.80 3.86 23.30
N GLN A 76 9.67 4.48 23.65
CA GLN A 76 9.46 5.05 24.98
C GLN A 76 9.48 3.99 26.07
N LYS A 77 8.91 2.81 25.83
CA LYS A 77 8.96 1.67 26.77
C LYS A 77 10.37 1.13 27.00
N LEU A 78 11.23 1.18 25.96
CA LEU A 78 12.64 0.80 26.13
C LEU A 78 13.39 1.79 27.06
N LEU A 79 13.05 3.06 27.00
CA LEU A 79 13.65 4.09 27.85
C LEU A 79 13.03 4.13 29.26
N HIS A 80 11.72 3.88 29.35
CA HIS A 80 10.96 3.95 30.62
C HIS A 80 10.03 2.74 30.74
N PRO A 81 10.53 1.56 31.18
CA PRO A 81 9.79 0.30 31.17
C PRO A 81 8.54 0.28 32.07
N LYS A 82 8.44 1.17 33.06
CA LYS A 82 7.27 1.29 33.94
C LYS A 82 6.15 2.18 33.39
N LYS A 83 6.36 2.83 32.26
CA LYS A 83 5.35 3.72 31.65
C LYS A 83 4.31 2.92 30.91
N VAL A 84 3.07 2.99 31.36
CA VAL A 84 1.90 2.38 30.67
C VAL A 84 1.19 3.49 29.91
N GLU A 85 1.34 3.51 28.60
CA GLU A 85 0.59 4.41 27.69
C GLU A 85 -0.23 3.59 26.72
N ALA A 86 -1.47 4.02 26.48
CA ALA A 86 -2.34 3.46 25.46
C ALA A 86 -2.24 4.29 24.18
N ILE A 87 -2.32 3.65 23.01
CA ILE A 87 -2.39 4.34 21.73
C ILE A 87 -3.79 4.93 21.58
N THR A 88 -3.90 6.24 21.42
CA THR A 88 -5.16 6.93 21.19
C THR A 88 -5.22 7.49 19.77
N ILE A 89 -6.38 7.37 19.11
CA ILE A 89 -6.70 8.02 17.84
C ILE A 89 -8.03 8.75 18.04
N ASP A 90 -8.06 10.02 17.69
CA ASP A 90 -9.25 10.88 17.84
C ASP A 90 -9.89 10.80 19.24
N GLY A 91 -9.04 10.74 20.29
CA GLY A 91 -9.48 10.66 21.68
C GLY A 91 -9.97 9.27 22.14
N LYS A 92 -9.99 8.27 21.26
CA LYS A 92 -10.38 6.89 21.60
C LYS A 92 -9.14 6.01 21.74
N VAL A 93 -9.14 5.16 22.76
CA VAL A 93 -8.09 4.16 22.97
C VAL A 93 -8.25 3.04 21.93
N VAL A 94 -7.17 2.67 21.27
CA VAL A 94 -7.13 1.58 20.31
C VAL A 94 -6.81 0.28 21.05
N ASP A 95 -7.64 -0.74 20.85
CA ASP A 95 -7.44 -2.06 21.44
C ASP A 95 -6.12 -2.68 20.96
N THR A 96 -5.43 -3.36 21.89
CA THR A 96 -4.17 -4.03 21.58
C THR A 96 -4.33 -5.11 20.51
N GLU A 97 -5.48 -5.75 20.42
CA GLU A 97 -5.79 -6.76 19.41
C GLU A 97 -5.83 -6.15 17.99
N VAL A 98 -6.40 -4.95 17.85
CA VAL A 98 -6.41 -4.18 16.59
C VAL A 98 -4.99 -3.79 16.17
N ILE A 99 -4.16 -3.39 17.13
CA ILE A 99 -2.76 -3.04 16.85
C ILE A 99 -1.99 -4.26 16.33
N HIS A 100 -2.15 -5.43 16.96
CA HIS A 100 -1.52 -6.67 16.49
C HIS A 100 -1.99 -7.06 15.07
N GLN A 101 -3.28 -6.91 14.77
CA GLN A 101 -3.82 -7.17 13.43
C GLN A 101 -3.21 -6.23 12.38
N ILE A 102 -3.03 -4.95 12.70
CA ILE A 102 -2.42 -3.97 11.80
C ILE A 102 -0.94 -4.30 11.55
N MET A 103 -0.20 -4.70 12.58
CA MET A 103 1.20 -5.11 12.44
C MET A 103 1.33 -6.38 11.58
N ALA A 104 0.47 -7.38 11.81
CA ALA A 104 0.44 -8.58 10.99
C ALA A 104 0.09 -8.28 9.53
N TYR A 105 -0.86 -7.37 9.29
CA TYR A 105 -1.20 -6.90 7.95
C TYR A 105 0.00 -6.22 7.27
N PHE A 106 0.71 -5.37 7.98
CA PHE A 106 1.88 -4.66 7.46
C PHE A 106 3.00 -5.63 7.04
N CYS A 107 3.32 -6.60 7.90
CA CYS A 107 4.29 -7.64 7.58
C CYS A 107 3.86 -8.46 6.34
N SER A 108 2.58 -8.85 6.27
CA SER A 108 2.03 -9.56 5.11
C SER A 108 2.09 -8.74 3.84
N PHE A 109 1.77 -7.44 3.93
CA PHE A 109 1.84 -6.52 2.79
C PHE A 109 3.25 -6.41 2.22
N ILE A 110 4.26 -6.21 3.08
CA ILE A 110 5.67 -6.15 2.66
C ILE A 110 6.11 -7.47 1.99
N ASN A 111 5.75 -8.62 2.58
CA ASN A 111 6.07 -9.93 1.99
C ASN A 111 5.44 -10.09 0.59
N ILE A 112 4.18 -9.73 0.42
CA ILE A 112 3.49 -9.82 -0.87
C ILE A 112 4.14 -8.90 -1.89
N VAL A 113 4.44 -7.64 -1.52
CA VAL A 113 5.16 -6.71 -2.40
C VAL A 113 6.51 -7.30 -2.82
N GLY A 114 7.27 -7.86 -1.88
CA GLY A 114 8.55 -8.51 -2.17
C GLY A 114 8.42 -9.67 -3.17
N VAL A 115 7.44 -10.54 -2.99
CA VAL A 115 7.18 -11.65 -3.92
C VAL A 115 6.78 -11.13 -5.31
N LEU A 116 5.91 -10.13 -5.38
CA LEU A 116 5.49 -9.54 -6.65
C LEU A 116 6.65 -8.84 -7.38
N LEU A 117 7.50 -8.12 -6.65
CA LEU A 117 8.72 -7.53 -7.21
C LEU A 117 9.63 -8.61 -7.79
N PHE A 118 9.85 -9.70 -7.07
CA PHE A 118 10.65 -10.83 -7.55
C PHE A 118 10.04 -11.44 -8.82
N LEU A 119 8.72 -11.67 -8.87
CA LEU A 119 8.06 -12.24 -10.04
C LEU A 119 8.10 -11.29 -11.26
N VAL A 120 7.95 -9.98 -11.07
CA VAL A 120 8.03 -9.01 -12.17
C VAL A 120 9.46 -8.79 -12.64
N SER A 121 10.46 -9.01 -11.78
CA SER A 121 11.89 -8.90 -12.10
C SER A 121 12.37 -9.90 -13.17
N PHE A 122 11.57 -10.92 -13.51
CA PHE A 122 11.87 -11.77 -14.68
C PHE A 122 11.83 -11.01 -16.01
N ASN A 123 11.18 -9.83 -16.05
CA ASN A 123 11.39 -8.89 -17.14
C ASN A 123 12.75 -8.20 -16.95
N THR A 124 13.48 -8.01 -18.04
CA THR A 124 14.78 -7.32 -18.06
C THR A 124 14.62 -5.79 -18.09
N PHE A 125 13.72 -5.24 -17.29
CA PHE A 125 13.49 -3.81 -17.20
C PHE A 125 14.35 -3.16 -16.11
N ASP A 126 14.47 -1.83 -16.18
CA ASP A 126 15.12 -1.05 -15.15
C ASP A 126 14.46 -1.23 -13.79
N PHE A 127 15.25 -1.12 -12.74
CA PHE A 127 14.79 -1.22 -11.36
C PHE A 127 13.65 -0.22 -11.05
N GLU A 128 13.76 1.02 -11.55
CA GLU A 128 12.73 2.05 -11.38
C GLU A 128 11.39 1.60 -11.98
N THR A 129 11.39 1.07 -13.21
CA THR A 129 10.20 0.54 -13.88
C THR A 129 9.59 -0.64 -13.12
N THR A 130 10.42 -1.58 -12.66
CA THR A 130 9.96 -2.78 -11.94
C THR A 130 9.30 -2.41 -10.62
N VAL A 131 9.96 -1.57 -9.80
CA VAL A 131 9.44 -1.17 -8.48
C VAL A 131 8.17 -0.34 -8.61
N THR A 132 8.16 0.61 -9.53
CA THR A 132 6.99 1.49 -9.68
C THR A 132 5.80 0.78 -10.30
N SER A 133 6.01 -0.15 -11.25
CA SER A 133 4.91 -0.94 -11.83
C SER A 133 4.18 -1.77 -10.77
N VAL A 134 4.92 -2.45 -9.89
CA VAL A 134 4.31 -3.24 -8.80
C VAL A 134 3.61 -2.32 -7.79
N THR A 135 4.27 -1.24 -7.38
CA THR A 135 3.73 -0.32 -6.37
C THR A 135 2.46 0.38 -6.85
N THR A 136 2.44 0.84 -8.10
CA THR A 136 1.25 1.50 -8.67
C THR A 136 0.11 0.54 -8.93
N CYS A 137 0.38 -0.72 -9.28
CA CYS A 137 -0.63 -1.75 -9.42
C CYS A 137 -1.25 -2.13 -8.08
N ILE A 138 -0.45 -2.35 -7.01
CA ILE A 138 -0.98 -2.60 -5.67
C ILE A 138 -1.72 -1.38 -5.13
N GLY A 139 -1.20 -0.16 -5.36
CA GLY A 139 -1.88 1.08 -4.99
C GLY A 139 -3.16 1.34 -5.78
N ASN A 140 -3.38 0.63 -6.89
CA ASN A 140 -4.46 0.86 -7.86
C ASN A 140 -4.46 2.31 -8.41
N VAL A 141 -3.28 2.90 -8.57
CA VAL A 141 -3.09 4.25 -9.12
C VAL A 141 -2.94 4.19 -10.65
N GLY A 142 -2.14 3.26 -11.15
CA GLY A 142 -1.92 3.01 -12.58
C GLY A 142 -0.58 3.56 -13.10
N PRO A 143 -0.40 4.88 -13.27
CA PRO A 143 0.86 5.40 -13.81
C PRO A 143 1.98 5.34 -12.77
N GLY A 144 3.18 4.95 -13.24
CA GLY A 144 4.41 4.86 -12.46
C GLY A 144 5.52 5.71 -13.04
N TYR A 145 6.75 5.20 -13.00
CA TYR A 145 7.93 5.81 -13.61
C TYR A 145 8.52 4.87 -14.66
N GLY A 146 9.49 5.38 -15.42
CA GLY A 146 10.11 4.63 -16.50
C GLY A 146 9.12 4.28 -17.61
N LEU A 147 9.05 3.02 -18.01
CA LEU A 147 8.12 2.56 -19.06
C LEU A 147 6.64 2.69 -18.67
N CYS A 148 6.33 2.71 -17.38
CA CYS A 148 4.97 2.90 -16.86
C CYS A 148 4.63 4.37 -16.57
N SER A 149 5.41 5.32 -17.10
CA SER A 149 5.15 6.76 -16.95
C SER A 149 3.79 7.16 -17.54
N PRO A 150 3.28 8.35 -17.22
CA PRO A 150 2.01 8.83 -17.79
C PRO A 150 1.94 8.82 -19.32
N THR A 151 3.08 8.88 -19.98
CA THR A 151 3.22 8.83 -21.45
C THR A 151 3.54 7.41 -21.96
N GLY A 152 3.84 6.48 -21.06
CA GLY A 152 4.14 5.10 -21.37
C GLY A 152 2.92 4.18 -21.30
N ASN A 153 3.17 2.89 -21.49
CA ASN A 153 2.13 1.87 -21.37
C ASN A 153 2.71 0.51 -20.94
N PHE A 154 1.86 -0.39 -20.47
CA PHE A 154 2.22 -1.75 -20.07
C PHE A 154 2.32 -2.75 -21.24
N SER A 155 2.25 -2.30 -22.51
CA SER A 155 2.24 -3.21 -23.66
C SER A 155 3.52 -4.04 -23.79
N MET A 156 4.65 -3.47 -23.39
CA MET A 156 5.98 -4.10 -23.46
C MET A 156 6.21 -5.21 -22.42
N PHE A 157 5.37 -5.31 -21.39
CA PHE A 157 5.52 -6.34 -20.36
C PHE A 157 5.16 -7.70 -20.93
N LEU A 158 5.89 -8.75 -20.49
CA LEU A 158 5.56 -10.15 -20.79
C LEU A 158 4.17 -10.50 -20.29
N TYR A 159 3.48 -11.39 -20.98
CA TYR A 159 2.15 -11.86 -20.59
C TYR A 159 2.10 -12.38 -19.16
N PHE A 160 3.15 -13.09 -18.72
CA PHE A 160 3.29 -13.54 -17.34
C PHE A 160 3.25 -12.36 -16.35
N SER A 161 4.06 -11.34 -16.57
CA SER A 161 4.12 -10.19 -15.68
C SER A 161 2.84 -9.36 -15.70
N LYS A 162 2.15 -9.26 -16.84
CA LYS A 162 0.82 -8.66 -16.90
C LYS A 162 -0.18 -9.41 -16.03
N SER A 163 -0.16 -10.75 -16.05
CA SER A 163 -1.02 -11.58 -15.19
C SER A 163 -0.69 -11.35 -13.70
N VAL A 164 0.60 -11.30 -13.35
CA VAL A 164 1.06 -11.01 -11.97
C VAL A 164 0.61 -9.61 -11.52
N LEU A 165 0.76 -8.59 -12.36
CA LEU A 165 0.33 -7.22 -12.05
C LEU A 165 -1.20 -7.11 -11.93
N SER A 166 -1.97 -7.82 -12.77
CA SER A 166 -3.43 -7.89 -12.64
C SER A 166 -3.85 -8.50 -11.30
N PHE A 167 -3.15 -9.56 -10.86
CA PHE A 167 -3.37 -10.16 -9.54
C PHE A 167 -2.97 -9.21 -8.41
N ALA A 168 -1.89 -8.45 -8.59
CA ALA A 168 -1.48 -7.40 -7.65
C ALA A 168 -2.56 -6.33 -7.45
N MET A 169 -3.23 -5.91 -8.54
CA MET A 169 -4.35 -4.96 -8.48
C MET A 169 -5.53 -5.51 -7.67
N TRP A 170 -5.84 -6.81 -7.79
CA TRP A 170 -6.88 -7.44 -6.98
C TRP A 170 -6.52 -7.43 -5.50
N ILE A 171 -5.28 -7.82 -5.15
CA ILE A 171 -4.79 -7.80 -3.77
C ILE A 171 -4.87 -6.39 -3.17
N GLY A 172 -4.45 -5.39 -3.94
CA GLY A 172 -4.48 -4.00 -3.50
C GLY A 172 -5.88 -3.45 -3.26
N ARG A 173 -6.87 -3.92 -4.04
CA ARG A 173 -8.25 -3.42 -3.96
C ARG A 173 -9.10 -4.12 -2.92
N LEU A 174 -9.04 -5.46 -2.88
CA LEU A 174 -9.88 -6.29 -2.01
C LEU A 174 -9.31 -6.42 -0.60
N GLU A 175 -8.14 -5.87 -0.35
CA GLU A 175 -7.31 -6.11 0.84
C GLU A 175 -6.86 -7.59 0.95
N ILE A 176 -5.80 -7.84 1.71
CA ILE A 176 -5.14 -9.16 1.76
C ILE A 176 -6.02 -10.22 2.43
N TYR A 177 -6.70 -9.86 3.54
CA TYR A 177 -7.45 -10.83 4.33
C TYR A 177 -8.65 -11.47 3.62
N PRO A 178 -9.52 -10.73 2.92
CA PRO A 178 -10.59 -11.31 2.12
C PRO A 178 -10.09 -12.29 1.05
N ILE A 179 -8.96 -11.99 0.41
CA ILE A 179 -8.38 -12.87 -0.61
C ILE A 179 -7.85 -14.15 0.02
N ILE A 180 -7.15 -14.06 1.17
CA ILE A 180 -6.67 -15.25 1.89
C ILE A 180 -7.84 -16.13 2.32
N ILE A 181 -8.93 -15.54 2.82
CA ILE A 181 -10.13 -16.28 3.22
C ILE A 181 -10.79 -16.95 2.00
N PHE A 182 -10.85 -16.28 0.85
CA PHE A 182 -11.40 -16.84 -0.38
C PHE A 182 -10.53 -17.99 -0.91
N LEU A 183 -9.21 -17.89 -0.81
CA LEU A 183 -8.28 -18.94 -1.26
C LEU A 183 -8.09 -20.06 -0.22
N ALA A 184 -8.45 -19.85 1.03
CA ALA A 184 -8.28 -20.82 2.11
C ALA A 184 -8.92 -22.21 1.80
N PRO A 185 -10.12 -22.35 1.23
CA PRO A 185 -10.67 -23.64 0.86
C PRO A 185 -9.89 -24.33 -0.26
N ILE A 186 -9.32 -23.56 -1.20
CA ILE A 186 -8.51 -24.08 -2.32
C ILE A 186 -7.17 -24.60 -1.81
N LEU A 187 -6.57 -23.91 -0.85
CA LEU A 187 -5.28 -24.27 -0.23
C LEU A 187 -5.40 -25.37 0.86
N ASN A 188 -6.59 -25.94 1.02
CA ASN A 188 -6.87 -27.01 2.00
C ASN A 188 -6.43 -26.69 3.46
N ILE A 189 -6.45 -25.39 3.83
CA ILE A 189 -6.12 -24.94 5.17
C ILE A 189 -7.32 -25.24 6.11
N ARG A 190 -7.58 -26.53 6.35
CA ARG A 190 -8.65 -27.04 7.25
C ARG A 190 -8.46 -26.60 8.72
N SER A 191 -7.31 -26.05 9.06
CA SER A 191 -6.98 -25.69 10.46
C SER A 191 -7.70 -24.42 10.95
N VAL A 192 -8.05 -23.50 10.06
CA VAL A 192 -8.66 -22.23 10.44
C VAL A 192 -10.11 -22.37 10.89
N SER A 193 -10.86 -23.31 10.31
CA SER A 193 -12.27 -23.57 10.66
C SER A 193 -12.46 -24.15 12.06
N LYS A 194 -11.52 -24.99 12.52
CA LYS A 194 -11.62 -25.59 13.88
C LYS A 194 -11.41 -24.56 15.01
N ASN A 195 -10.57 -23.56 14.79
CA ASN A 195 -10.26 -22.55 15.80
C ASN A 195 -11.37 -21.51 15.99
N ILE A 196 -12.14 -21.23 14.93
CA ILE A 196 -13.30 -20.31 15.00
C ILE A 196 -14.45 -20.98 15.76
N ASN A 197 -14.67 -22.28 15.58
CA ASN A 197 -15.73 -23.00 16.26
C ASN A 197 -15.42 -23.28 17.76
N SER A 198 -14.15 -23.47 18.12
CA SER A 198 -13.75 -23.62 19.53
C SER A 198 -13.90 -22.31 20.33
N ARG A 199 -13.61 -21.15 19.70
CA ARG A 199 -13.82 -19.85 20.34
C ARG A 199 -15.30 -19.47 20.51
N LYS A 200 -16.18 -19.89 19.60
CA LYS A 200 -17.63 -19.72 19.77
C LYS A 200 -18.19 -20.58 20.89
N LYS A 201 -17.67 -21.79 21.10
CA LYS A 201 -18.12 -22.71 22.17
C LYS A 201 -17.68 -22.26 23.56
N CYS A 202 -16.55 -21.52 23.67
CA CYS A 202 -16.08 -20.96 24.95
C CYS A 202 -16.80 -19.67 25.36
N ARG A 203 -17.59 -19.06 24.47
CA ARG A 203 -18.33 -17.81 24.71
C ARG A 203 -19.81 -18.04 25.01
N SER A 204 -20.29 -19.29 24.90
CA SER A 204 -21.68 -19.70 25.16
C SER A 204 -21.85 -20.50 26.45
N ASN A 205 -20.77 -20.68 27.20
CA ASN A 205 -20.77 -21.17 28.63
C ASN A 205 -20.30 -20.01 29.52
#